data_d26a02cf617970685e6307bf66a661c5
#
_entry.id   d26a02cf617970685e6307bf66a661c5
#
_cell.length_a   1.000
_cell.length_b   1.000
_cell.length_c   1.000
_cell.angle_alpha   90.00
_cell.angle_beta   90.00
_cell.angle_gamma   90.00
#
_symmetry.space_group_name_H-M   'P 1'
#
loop_
_entity.id
_entity.type
_entity.pdbx_description
1 polymer ?
#
loop_
_entity_poly.entity_id
_entity_poly.type
_entity_poly.pdbx_seq_one_letter_code
_entity_poly.pdbx_strand_id
1 'polypeptide(L)'
;MKMQRERSLPAFVRGNVLVIGDTILDIYHEGSPAGISVETPTLVVHHERTSVTLGGAAFLVRNMLALGGSVTFVTLAGTDEHARYLKKFSHARLKKKLFVDSRPTTVKERFWSNQHKLLAWDRVDNSPIPSALEDEIIAYLKKNIASFERIVVSDYRHGLLTERLAAEIVRIAARAKKDVFVDSQVAQQKTNHAQYAGAGLFSLNTKEAKNIYPKFDESKLEASLSKLRTLLKARHIVLKLGEKGSFSLIGTSSVETPAYEVRVRDTIGAGDAFFAVLACSQHIDEIALRAANAWAGLKTTHLGTETPSLKELKKILRASHV
;
A
#
# COMPACT_ATOMS: atom_id res chain seq x y z
N MET A 1 12.78 -0.27 -31.67
CA MET A 1 13.17 0.32 -30.38
C MET A 1 11.98 0.58 -29.43
N LYS A 2 10.83 1.15 -29.88
CA LYS A 2 9.66 1.39 -29.00
C LYS A 2 9.10 0.08 -28.43
N MET A 3 8.89 -0.95 -29.25
CA MET A 3 8.42 -2.29 -28.84
C MET A 3 9.33 -3.05 -27.86
N GLN A 4 10.64 -2.83 -27.90
CA GLN A 4 11.55 -3.47 -26.93
C GLN A 4 11.52 -2.79 -25.54
N ARG A 5 11.25 -1.48 -25.47
CA ARG A 5 11.06 -0.74 -24.21
C ARG A 5 9.78 -1.17 -23.49
N GLU A 6 8.73 -1.49 -24.22
CA GLU A 6 7.42 -1.89 -23.68
C GLU A 6 7.45 -3.26 -22.96
N ARG A 7 8.46 -4.09 -23.22
CA ARG A 7 8.64 -5.45 -22.65
C ARG A 7 9.66 -5.52 -21.51
N SER A 8 10.24 -4.39 -21.12
CA SER A 8 11.31 -4.36 -20.12
C SER A 8 10.77 -4.11 -18.72
N LEU A 9 11.45 -4.70 -17.74
CA LEU A 9 11.27 -4.29 -16.34
C LEU A 9 11.82 -2.88 -16.14
N PRO A 10 11.21 -2.08 -15.25
CA PRO A 10 11.82 -0.83 -14.83
C PRO A 10 13.15 -1.09 -14.13
N ALA A 11 14.06 -0.14 -14.21
CA ALA A 11 15.23 -0.15 -13.35
C ALA A 11 14.77 0.05 -11.91
N PHE A 12 15.10 -0.90 -11.03
CA PHE A 12 14.79 -0.80 -9.60
C PHE A 12 15.92 -0.08 -8.85
N VAL A 13 15.55 0.63 -7.79
CA VAL A 13 16.52 1.25 -6.88
C VAL A 13 17.41 0.16 -6.26
N ARG A 14 18.73 0.44 -6.22
CA ARG A 14 19.70 -0.50 -5.65
C ARG A 14 19.85 -0.33 -4.14
N GLY A 15 19.59 0.85 -3.64
CA GLY A 15 19.71 1.21 -2.24
C GLY A 15 18.49 0.80 -1.41
N ASN A 16 18.55 1.15 -0.14
CA ASN A 16 17.52 0.82 0.84
C ASN A 16 16.39 1.85 0.80
N VAL A 17 15.15 1.37 0.74
CA VAL A 17 13.94 2.19 0.78
C VAL A 17 13.36 2.15 2.19
N LEU A 18 13.07 3.32 2.76
CA LEU A 18 12.32 3.40 4.01
C LEU A 18 10.83 3.29 3.72
N VAL A 19 10.15 2.32 4.31
CA VAL A 19 8.69 2.26 4.36
C VAL A 19 8.24 2.59 5.77
N ILE A 20 7.33 3.55 5.92
CA ILE A 20 6.66 3.86 7.17
C ILE A 20 5.15 3.76 6.98
N GLY A 21 4.47 3.03 7.86
CA GLY A 21 3.02 2.88 7.74
C GLY A 21 2.39 1.90 8.71
N ASP A 22 1.05 1.89 8.69
CA ASP A 22 0.23 1.07 9.55
C ASP A 22 0.23 -0.39 9.10
N THR A 23 0.62 -1.30 10.00
CA THR A 23 0.46 -2.74 9.76
C THR A 23 -0.89 -3.22 10.25
N ILE A 24 -1.49 -4.09 9.47
CA ILE A 24 -2.74 -4.77 9.76
C ILE A 24 -2.45 -6.27 9.85
N LEU A 25 -3.00 -6.93 10.86
CA LEU A 25 -3.01 -8.38 10.92
C LEU A 25 -4.36 -8.87 10.41
N ASP A 26 -4.38 -9.50 9.25
CA ASP A 26 -5.58 -10.11 8.69
C ASP A 26 -5.66 -11.58 9.13
N ILE A 27 -6.75 -11.96 9.80
CA ILE A 27 -7.03 -13.32 10.27
C ILE A 27 -8.26 -13.82 9.53
N TYR A 28 -8.12 -14.95 8.85
CA TYR A 28 -9.20 -15.61 8.13
C TYR A 28 -9.56 -16.91 8.86
N HIS A 29 -10.81 -17.00 9.30
CA HIS A 29 -11.41 -18.20 9.86
C HIS A 29 -12.30 -18.82 8.78
N GLU A 30 -11.97 -20.02 8.36
CA GLU A 30 -12.68 -20.76 7.32
C GLU A 30 -13.34 -22.01 7.90
N GLY A 31 -14.54 -22.31 7.44
CA GLY A 31 -15.26 -23.49 7.89
C GLY A 31 -16.43 -23.84 6.98
N SER A 32 -17.10 -24.94 7.34
CA SER A 32 -18.31 -25.43 6.68
C SER A 32 -19.56 -25.19 7.53
N PRO A 33 -20.74 -24.94 6.91
CA PRO A 33 -21.98 -24.73 7.65
C PRO A 33 -22.43 -26.01 8.34
N ALA A 34 -22.75 -25.92 9.62
CA ALA A 34 -23.22 -27.03 10.43
C ALA A 34 -24.74 -26.97 10.72
N GLY A 35 -25.39 -25.85 10.44
CA GLY A 35 -26.81 -25.63 10.69
C GLY A 35 -27.10 -24.40 11.52
N ILE A 36 -28.23 -24.39 12.17
CA ILE A 36 -28.68 -23.31 13.06
C ILE A 36 -28.74 -23.87 14.50
N SER A 37 -28.25 -23.07 15.45
CA SER A 37 -28.29 -23.40 16.87
C SER A 37 -29.74 -23.59 17.35
N VAL A 38 -29.94 -24.55 18.23
CA VAL A 38 -31.24 -24.83 18.86
C VAL A 38 -31.59 -23.73 19.88
N GLU A 39 -30.59 -23.16 20.55
CA GLU A 39 -30.77 -22.16 21.62
C GLU A 39 -31.14 -20.78 21.09
N THR A 40 -30.56 -20.39 19.97
CA THR A 40 -30.79 -19.10 19.30
C THR A 40 -30.66 -19.30 17.79
N PRO A 41 -31.42 -18.54 16.95
CA PRO A 41 -31.34 -18.67 15.49
C PRO A 41 -30.01 -18.15 14.94
N THR A 42 -28.91 -18.79 15.37
CA THR A 42 -27.53 -18.41 15.03
C THR A 42 -26.91 -19.48 14.15
N LEU A 43 -26.26 -19.05 13.06
CA LEU A 43 -25.53 -19.98 12.18
C LEU A 43 -24.37 -20.63 12.94
N VAL A 44 -24.31 -21.95 12.89
CA VAL A 44 -23.20 -22.75 13.42
C VAL A 44 -22.29 -23.14 12.27
N VAL A 45 -20.99 -22.92 12.47
CA VAL A 45 -19.95 -23.24 11.48
C VAL A 45 -18.92 -24.15 12.14
N HIS A 46 -18.61 -25.28 11.53
CA HIS A 46 -17.47 -26.11 11.92
C HIS A 46 -16.18 -25.47 11.41
N HIS A 47 -15.29 -25.14 12.34
CA HIS A 47 -13.98 -24.57 12.02
C HIS A 47 -13.12 -25.59 11.27
N GLU A 48 -12.54 -25.20 10.15
CA GLU A 48 -11.64 -26.01 9.34
C GLU A 48 -10.21 -25.46 9.36
N ARG A 49 -10.05 -24.13 9.18
CA ARG A 49 -8.75 -23.52 9.08
C ARG A 49 -8.77 -22.08 9.60
N THR A 50 -7.68 -21.69 10.27
CA THR A 50 -7.35 -20.30 10.53
C THR A 50 -6.03 -19.95 9.85
N SER A 51 -6.04 -18.91 9.04
CA SER A 51 -4.84 -18.36 8.42
C SER A 51 -4.61 -16.92 8.88
N VAL A 52 -3.34 -16.56 9.08
CA VAL A 52 -2.93 -15.25 9.58
C VAL A 52 -1.93 -14.64 8.60
N THR A 53 -2.19 -13.42 8.17
CA THR A 53 -1.35 -12.73 7.21
C THR A 53 -1.11 -11.28 7.63
N LEU A 54 0.02 -10.71 7.19
CA LEU A 54 0.34 -9.32 7.42
C LEU A 54 -0.12 -8.49 6.22
N GLY A 55 -1.11 -7.62 6.45
CA GLY A 55 -1.68 -6.65 5.53
C GLY A 55 -1.16 -5.23 5.78
N GLY A 56 -1.82 -4.25 5.19
CA GLY A 56 -1.45 -2.85 5.29
C GLY A 56 -0.03 -2.61 4.76
N ALA A 57 0.72 -1.75 5.42
CA ALA A 57 2.09 -1.42 5.03
C ALA A 57 3.01 -2.65 4.99
N ALA A 58 2.76 -3.68 5.79
CA ALA A 58 3.53 -4.91 5.73
C ALA A 58 3.28 -5.68 4.42
N PHE A 59 2.08 -5.61 3.85
CA PHE A 59 1.81 -6.19 2.53
C PHE A 59 2.51 -5.42 1.41
N LEU A 60 2.54 -4.09 1.46
CA LEU A 60 3.37 -3.28 0.57
C LEU A 60 4.85 -3.72 0.64
N VAL A 61 5.40 -3.87 1.85
CA VAL A 61 6.79 -4.33 2.07
C VAL A 61 7.01 -5.71 1.45
N ARG A 62 6.08 -6.67 1.62
CA ARG A 62 6.18 -8.00 1.00
C ARG A 62 6.25 -7.93 -0.52
N ASN A 63 5.44 -7.09 -1.15
CA ASN A 63 5.50 -6.85 -2.60
C ASN A 63 6.85 -6.27 -3.02
N MET A 64 7.37 -5.27 -2.28
CA MET A 64 8.68 -4.68 -2.57
C MET A 64 9.82 -5.71 -2.45
N LEU A 65 9.77 -6.59 -1.45
CA LEU A 65 10.74 -7.67 -1.27
C LEU A 65 10.66 -8.71 -2.40
N ALA A 66 9.45 -9.05 -2.85
CA ALA A 66 9.21 -9.95 -3.98
C ALA A 66 9.75 -9.37 -5.30
N LEU A 67 9.71 -8.04 -5.47
CA LEU A 67 10.35 -7.31 -6.58
C LEU A 67 11.88 -7.21 -6.46
N GLY A 68 12.46 -7.68 -5.37
CA GLY A 68 13.91 -7.63 -5.16
C GLY A 68 14.40 -6.40 -4.40
N GLY A 69 13.52 -5.55 -3.90
CA GLY A 69 13.86 -4.35 -3.14
C GLY A 69 14.51 -4.66 -1.78
N SER A 70 15.31 -3.71 -1.29
CA SER A 70 15.82 -3.69 0.09
C SER A 70 15.03 -2.67 0.89
N VAL A 71 14.47 -3.07 2.03
CA VAL A 71 13.51 -2.26 2.77
C VAL A 71 13.92 -2.13 4.24
N THR A 72 13.86 -0.90 4.75
CA THR A 72 13.75 -0.65 6.18
C THR A 72 12.30 -0.31 6.49
N PHE A 73 11.66 -1.13 7.30
CA PHE A 73 10.25 -1.01 7.64
C PHE A 73 10.07 -0.43 9.03
N VAL A 74 9.42 0.73 9.10
CA VAL A 74 9.05 1.44 10.33
C VAL A 74 7.55 1.30 10.53
N THR A 75 7.13 0.69 11.63
CA THR A 75 5.72 0.48 11.95
C THR A 75 5.51 0.35 13.46
N LEU A 76 4.24 0.34 13.87
CA LEU A 76 3.84 0.07 15.25
C LEU A 76 3.60 -1.41 15.48
N ALA A 77 3.87 -1.82 16.70
CA ALA A 77 3.43 -3.10 17.28
C ALA A 77 2.74 -2.81 18.61
N GLY A 78 1.64 -3.48 18.87
CA GLY A 78 1.02 -3.47 20.19
C GLY A 78 1.82 -4.25 21.24
N THR A 79 1.33 -4.26 22.46
CA THR A 79 1.88 -5.07 23.57
C THR A 79 1.22 -6.45 23.69
N ASP A 80 0.21 -6.70 22.84
CA ASP A 80 -0.57 -7.94 22.83
C ASP A 80 0.14 -9.13 22.14
N GLU A 81 -0.48 -10.30 22.20
CA GLU A 81 0.03 -11.53 21.58
C GLU A 81 0.17 -11.44 20.07
N HIS A 82 -0.63 -10.59 19.39
CA HIS A 82 -0.62 -10.45 17.94
C HIS A 82 0.66 -9.76 17.42
N ALA A 83 1.32 -8.97 18.27
CA ALA A 83 2.61 -8.36 17.95
C ALA A 83 3.68 -9.39 17.54
N ARG A 84 3.54 -10.66 17.96
CA ARG A 84 4.44 -11.76 17.59
C ARG A 84 4.58 -11.96 16.09
N TYR A 85 3.52 -11.72 15.32
CA TYR A 85 3.54 -11.89 13.88
C TYR A 85 4.44 -10.85 13.19
N LEU A 86 4.40 -9.59 13.65
CA LEU A 86 5.33 -8.55 13.19
C LEU A 86 6.76 -8.86 13.60
N LYS A 87 6.96 -9.34 14.82
CA LYS A 87 8.28 -9.72 15.34
C LYS A 87 8.90 -10.86 14.53
N LYS A 88 8.09 -11.85 14.10
CA LYS A 88 8.52 -12.99 13.28
C LYS A 88 8.69 -12.64 11.80
N PHE A 89 8.08 -11.56 11.30
CA PHE A 89 8.23 -11.15 9.91
C PHE A 89 9.69 -10.85 9.60
N SER A 90 10.31 -11.63 8.75
CA SER A 90 11.74 -11.52 8.42
C SER A 90 12.01 -11.85 6.96
N HIS A 91 13.03 -11.23 6.40
CA HIS A 91 13.55 -11.49 5.08
C HIS A 91 15.01 -10.99 5.00
N ALA A 92 15.85 -11.59 4.16
CA ALA A 92 17.27 -11.21 4.05
C ALA A 92 17.50 -9.73 3.67
N ARG A 93 16.55 -9.12 2.95
CA ARG A 93 16.60 -7.71 2.54
C ARG A 93 15.66 -6.81 3.33
N LEU A 94 15.20 -7.26 4.52
CA LEU A 94 14.32 -6.51 5.40
C LEU A 94 15.04 -6.13 6.69
N LYS A 95 15.09 -4.84 6.99
CA LYS A 95 15.37 -4.32 8.33
C LYS A 95 14.06 -3.81 8.92
N LYS A 96 13.81 -4.08 10.21
CA LYS A 96 12.61 -3.60 10.89
C LYS A 96 12.99 -2.65 12.03
N LYS A 97 12.25 -1.55 12.16
CA LYS A 97 12.20 -0.72 13.34
C LYS A 97 10.76 -0.72 13.83
N LEU A 98 10.49 -1.55 14.84
CA LEU A 98 9.20 -1.64 15.50
C LEU A 98 9.19 -0.66 16.67
N PHE A 99 8.25 0.27 16.65
CA PHE A 99 7.89 1.08 17.79
C PHE A 99 6.75 0.39 18.55
N VAL A 100 6.76 0.45 19.85
CA VAL A 100 5.77 -0.25 20.69
C VAL A 100 4.84 0.78 21.31
N ASP A 101 3.55 0.54 21.17
CA ASP A 101 2.50 1.34 21.77
C ASP A 101 1.64 0.45 22.70
N SER A 102 1.02 1.02 23.72
CA SER A 102 0.09 0.32 24.61
C SER A 102 -1.21 -0.09 23.94
N ARG A 103 -1.56 0.50 22.78
CA ARG A 103 -2.72 0.10 21.99
C ARG A 103 -2.63 -1.34 21.51
N PRO A 104 -3.76 -2.01 21.25
CA PRO A 104 -3.75 -3.33 20.65
C PRO A 104 -3.19 -3.28 19.22
N THR A 105 -2.52 -4.36 18.79
CA THR A 105 -2.18 -4.55 17.39
C THR A 105 -3.46 -4.50 16.54
N THR A 106 -3.46 -3.77 15.44
CA THR A 106 -4.59 -3.71 14.53
C THR A 106 -4.86 -5.07 13.91
N VAL A 107 -6.04 -5.64 14.17
CA VAL A 107 -6.46 -6.96 13.70
C VAL A 107 -7.78 -6.84 12.95
N LYS A 108 -7.85 -7.48 11.79
CA LYS A 108 -9.08 -7.62 10.99
C LYS A 108 -9.39 -9.09 10.80
N GLU A 109 -10.42 -9.58 11.48
CA GLU A 109 -10.87 -10.97 11.39
C GLU A 109 -11.99 -11.11 10.39
N ARG A 110 -11.95 -12.18 9.61
CA ARG A 110 -12.91 -12.49 8.55
C ARG A 110 -13.34 -13.94 8.69
N PHE A 111 -14.63 -14.14 8.90
CA PHE A 111 -15.23 -15.45 9.07
C PHE A 111 -15.92 -15.86 7.77
N TRP A 112 -15.56 -17.03 7.25
CA TRP A 112 -16.04 -17.56 5.99
C TRP A 112 -16.63 -18.94 6.15
N SER A 113 -17.70 -19.23 5.41
CA SER A 113 -18.25 -20.56 5.24
C SER A 113 -18.56 -20.80 3.77
N ASN A 114 -18.01 -21.88 3.18
CA ASN A 114 -18.20 -22.23 1.77
C ASN A 114 -18.03 -21.02 0.81
N GLN A 115 -16.96 -20.26 0.95
CA GLN A 115 -16.64 -19.07 0.15
C GLN A 115 -17.56 -17.85 0.39
N HIS A 116 -18.52 -17.92 1.32
CA HIS A 116 -19.34 -16.79 1.73
C HIS A 116 -18.77 -16.15 2.99
N LYS A 117 -18.54 -14.83 2.94
CA LYS A 117 -18.14 -14.07 4.13
C LYS A 117 -19.35 -13.87 5.05
N LEU A 118 -19.25 -14.40 6.26
CA LEU A 118 -20.30 -14.33 7.27
C LEU A 118 -20.18 -13.10 8.15
N LEU A 119 -18.95 -12.79 8.58
CA LEU A 119 -18.70 -11.72 9.55
C LEU A 119 -17.33 -11.09 9.29
N ALA A 120 -17.24 -9.78 9.50
CA ALA A 120 -16.00 -9.05 9.65
C ALA A 120 -15.94 -8.51 11.08
N TRP A 121 -14.86 -8.83 11.80
CA TRP A 121 -14.64 -8.36 13.17
C TRP A 121 -13.30 -7.64 13.21
N ASP A 122 -13.35 -6.32 13.46
CA ASP A 122 -12.17 -5.48 13.43
C ASP A 122 -11.83 -4.98 14.84
N ARG A 123 -10.57 -5.20 15.26
CA ARG A 123 -9.98 -4.60 16.44
C ARG A 123 -9.02 -3.50 15.98
N VAL A 124 -9.48 -2.27 16.03
CA VAL A 124 -8.77 -1.12 15.49
C VAL A 124 -8.84 0.03 16.46
N ASP A 125 -7.68 0.58 16.82
CA ASP A 125 -7.56 1.85 17.51
C ASP A 125 -6.96 2.88 16.54
N ASN A 126 -7.78 3.85 16.13
CA ASN A 126 -7.38 4.90 15.19
C ASN A 126 -6.92 6.19 15.90
N SER A 127 -6.80 6.18 17.21
CA SER A 127 -6.30 7.34 17.96
C SER A 127 -4.85 7.66 17.56
N PRO A 128 -4.45 8.93 17.55
CA PRO A 128 -3.06 9.30 17.29
C PRO A 128 -2.11 8.65 18.31
N ILE A 129 -0.90 8.33 17.88
CA ILE A 129 0.17 7.88 18.79
C ILE A 129 0.49 8.97 19.82
N PRO A 130 0.97 8.60 21.03
CA PRO A 130 1.45 9.57 22.00
C PRO A 130 2.58 10.44 21.44
N SER A 131 2.62 11.72 21.86
CA SER A 131 3.63 12.68 21.37
C SER A 131 5.07 12.26 21.66
N ALA A 132 5.31 11.58 22.77
CA ALA A 132 6.63 11.03 23.09
C ALA A 132 7.08 9.99 22.05
N LEU A 133 6.18 9.09 21.65
CA LEU A 133 6.47 8.07 20.64
C LEU A 133 6.66 8.71 19.26
N GLU A 134 5.88 9.73 18.96
CA GLU A 134 6.04 10.52 17.73
C GLU A 134 7.42 11.19 17.68
N ASP A 135 7.88 11.78 18.79
CA ASP A 135 9.22 12.39 18.90
C ASP A 135 10.33 11.36 18.68
N GLU A 136 10.19 10.14 19.21
CA GLU A 136 11.13 9.03 18.96
C GLU A 136 11.20 8.66 17.48
N ILE A 137 10.05 8.58 16.79
CA ILE A 137 10.00 8.28 15.36
C ILE A 137 10.66 9.40 14.57
N ILE A 138 10.35 10.66 14.89
CA ILE A 138 10.97 11.83 14.23
C ILE A 138 12.50 11.83 14.43
N ALA A 139 12.97 11.55 15.64
CA ALA A 139 14.39 11.47 15.93
C ALA A 139 15.07 10.33 15.13
N TYR A 140 14.42 9.17 15.05
CA TYR A 140 14.89 8.05 14.22
C TYR A 140 15.01 8.44 12.76
N LEU A 141 13.99 9.11 12.20
CA LEU A 141 14.00 9.57 10.81
C LEU A 141 15.13 10.56 10.56
N LYS A 142 15.27 11.59 11.40
CA LYS A 142 16.35 12.59 11.29
C LYS A 142 17.74 11.95 11.28
N LYS A 143 17.95 10.96 12.16
CA LYS A 143 19.23 10.27 12.27
C LYS A 143 19.58 9.42 11.06
N ASN A 144 18.58 8.79 10.42
CA ASN A 144 18.82 7.73 9.44
C ASN A 144 18.46 8.13 7.99
N ILE A 145 17.81 9.29 7.78
CA ILE A 145 17.23 9.68 6.47
C ILE A 145 18.24 9.64 5.32
N ALA A 146 19.50 9.99 5.57
CA ALA A 146 20.55 10.02 4.57
C ALA A 146 20.86 8.63 3.98
N SER A 147 20.64 7.56 4.74
CA SER A 147 20.91 6.17 4.33
C SER A 147 19.86 5.57 3.39
N PHE A 148 18.75 6.28 3.15
CA PHE A 148 17.68 5.80 2.31
C PHE A 148 17.69 6.46 0.94
N GLU A 149 17.34 5.72 -0.09
CA GLU A 149 17.14 6.25 -1.44
C GLU A 149 15.84 7.05 -1.53
N ARG A 150 14.80 6.58 -0.83
CA ARG A 150 13.44 7.11 -0.88
C ARG A 150 12.70 6.77 0.40
N ILE A 151 11.71 7.57 0.71
CA ILE A 151 10.73 7.34 1.77
C ILE A 151 9.40 6.98 1.13
N VAL A 152 8.76 5.93 1.62
CA VAL A 152 7.46 5.46 1.18
C VAL A 152 6.51 5.47 2.38
N VAL A 153 5.41 6.16 2.24
CA VAL A 153 4.34 6.26 3.23
C VAL A 153 3.18 5.40 2.79
N SER A 154 2.76 4.47 3.66
CA SER A 154 1.56 3.64 3.48
C SER A 154 0.63 3.86 4.66
N ASP A 155 -0.32 4.77 4.49
CA ASP A 155 -1.17 5.31 5.55
C ASP A 155 -2.58 4.71 5.48
N TYR A 156 -2.86 3.77 6.39
CA TYR A 156 -4.16 3.14 6.55
C TYR A 156 -5.06 3.86 7.57
N ARG A 157 -4.60 4.99 8.09
CA ARG A 157 -5.34 5.84 9.03
C ARG A 157 -5.58 5.16 10.38
N HIS A 158 -4.65 4.32 10.82
CA HIS A 158 -4.70 3.62 12.11
C HIS A 158 -3.81 4.29 13.19
N GLY A 159 -3.57 5.60 13.07
CA GLY A 159 -3.04 6.45 14.13
C GLY A 159 -1.53 6.57 14.21
N LEU A 160 -0.74 5.78 13.49
CA LEU A 160 0.72 5.97 13.39
C LEU A 160 1.06 7.31 12.75
N LEU A 161 0.45 7.59 11.61
CA LEU A 161 0.77 8.75 10.79
C LEU A 161 -0.13 9.92 11.20
N THR A 162 0.29 10.60 12.27
CA THR A 162 -0.35 11.83 12.75
C THR A 162 -0.11 12.98 11.77
N GLU A 163 -0.87 14.07 11.90
CA GLU A 163 -0.67 15.27 11.08
C GLU A 163 0.76 15.82 11.22
N ARG A 164 1.28 15.89 12.45
CA ARG A 164 2.64 16.35 12.73
C ARG A 164 3.70 15.43 12.13
N LEU A 165 3.56 14.11 12.30
CA LEU A 165 4.52 13.15 11.77
C LEU A 165 4.53 13.17 10.24
N ALA A 166 3.35 13.24 9.60
CA ALA A 166 3.22 13.35 8.16
C ALA A 166 3.96 14.58 7.59
N ALA A 167 3.73 15.76 8.20
CA ALA A 167 4.42 17.00 7.81
C ALA A 167 5.95 16.91 8.06
N GLU A 168 6.37 16.33 9.19
CA GLU A 168 7.78 16.15 9.52
C GLU A 168 8.49 15.19 8.57
N ILE A 169 7.85 14.10 8.13
CA ILE A 169 8.41 13.19 7.12
C ILE A 169 8.75 13.96 5.85
N VAL A 170 7.81 14.74 5.32
CA VAL A 170 8.02 15.53 4.10
C VAL A 170 9.14 16.58 4.32
N ARG A 171 9.12 17.27 5.47
CA ARG A 171 10.11 18.31 5.78
C ARG A 171 11.53 17.73 5.93
N ILE A 172 11.68 16.61 6.63
CA ILE A 172 12.97 15.94 6.84
C ILE A 172 13.51 15.42 5.51
N ALA A 173 12.65 14.79 4.71
CA ALA A 173 13.00 14.28 3.39
C ALA A 173 13.46 15.39 2.45
N ALA A 174 12.74 16.52 2.40
CA ALA A 174 13.08 17.67 1.56
C ALA A 174 14.46 18.23 1.93
N ARG A 175 14.78 18.37 3.22
CA ARG A 175 16.11 18.82 3.68
C ARG A 175 17.23 17.87 3.27
N ALA A 176 16.94 16.57 3.24
CA ALA A 176 17.87 15.53 2.84
C ALA A 176 17.88 15.26 1.32
N LYS A 177 17.09 16.02 0.54
CA LYS A 177 16.90 15.84 -0.91
C LYS A 177 16.45 14.42 -1.27
N LYS A 178 15.55 13.85 -0.45
CA LYS A 178 14.95 12.52 -0.66
C LYS A 178 13.50 12.67 -1.10
N ASP A 179 13.09 11.81 -2.03
CA ASP A 179 11.68 11.75 -2.45
C ASP A 179 10.81 11.05 -1.42
N VAL A 180 9.61 11.56 -1.24
CA VAL A 180 8.54 10.92 -0.47
C VAL A 180 7.45 10.46 -1.43
N PHE A 181 7.10 9.18 -1.38
CA PHE A 181 5.97 8.62 -2.11
C PHE A 181 4.87 8.25 -1.12
N VAL A 182 3.63 8.61 -1.44
CA VAL A 182 2.49 8.48 -0.52
C VAL A 182 1.37 7.69 -1.18
N ASP A 183 0.90 6.68 -0.46
CA ASP A 183 -0.41 6.05 -0.65
C ASP A 183 -1.14 6.16 0.70
N SER A 184 -2.21 6.94 0.75
CA SER A 184 -3.02 7.14 1.95
C SER A 184 -4.47 6.87 1.65
N GLN A 185 -5.10 6.05 2.47
CA GLN A 185 -6.47 5.64 2.25
C GLN A 185 -7.48 6.68 2.76
N VAL A 186 -8.59 6.80 2.05
CA VAL A 186 -9.78 7.48 2.53
C VAL A 186 -10.67 6.45 3.22
N ALA A 187 -10.65 6.48 4.55
CA ALA A 187 -11.59 5.74 5.38
C ALA A 187 -12.95 6.50 5.46
N GLN A 188 -13.69 6.30 6.53
CA GLN A 188 -14.93 7.08 6.82
C GLN A 188 -14.64 8.55 7.23
N GLN A 189 -13.38 8.88 7.47
CA GLN A 189 -12.91 10.20 7.89
C GLN A 189 -12.61 11.10 6.67
N LYS A 190 -12.50 12.42 6.91
CA LYS A 190 -12.01 13.39 5.92
C LYS A 190 -10.62 12.99 5.42
N THR A 191 -10.32 13.32 4.16
CA THR A 191 -9.00 13.09 3.59
C THR A 191 -7.89 13.77 4.40
N ASN A 192 -6.72 13.14 4.50
CA ASN A 192 -5.55 13.69 5.16
C ASN A 192 -4.37 13.94 4.20
N HIS A 193 -4.59 13.78 2.92
CA HIS A 193 -3.52 13.88 1.92
C HIS A 193 -2.80 15.23 1.94
N ALA A 194 -3.50 16.31 2.34
CA ALA A 194 -2.91 17.64 2.50
C ALA A 194 -1.78 17.68 3.55
N GLN A 195 -1.75 16.76 4.51
CA GLN A 195 -0.70 16.66 5.53
C GLN A 195 0.65 16.26 4.92
N TYR A 196 0.62 15.61 3.75
CA TYR A 196 1.79 15.21 2.97
C TYR A 196 2.13 16.19 1.84
N ALA A 197 1.55 17.38 1.84
CA ALA A 197 1.77 18.37 0.76
C ALA A 197 3.28 18.63 0.55
N GLY A 198 3.71 18.56 -0.71
CA GLY A 198 5.14 18.64 -1.08
C GLY A 198 5.81 17.27 -1.26
N ALA A 199 5.12 16.16 -1.03
CA ALA A 199 5.63 14.84 -1.38
C ALA A 199 5.87 14.71 -2.90
N GLY A 200 6.84 13.91 -3.28
CA GLY A 200 7.24 13.73 -4.68
C GLY A 200 6.18 13.02 -5.53
N LEU A 201 5.47 12.05 -4.94
CA LEU A 201 4.45 11.27 -5.63
C LEU A 201 3.28 10.93 -4.72
N PHE A 202 2.05 11.04 -5.25
CA PHE A 202 0.84 10.47 -4.66
C PHE A 202 0.26 9.40 -5.59
N SER A 203 -0.03 8.22 -5.01
CA SER A 203 -0.75 7.13 -5.64
C SER A 203 -2.19 7.15 -5.13
N LEU A 204 -3.13 7.51 -6.00
CA LEU A 204 -4.52 7.74 -5.65
C LEU A 204 -5.44 6.78 -6.42
N ASN A 205 -6.58 6.43 -5.85
CA ASN A 205 -7.72 5.91 -6.59
C ASN A 205 -8.76 7.02 -6.83
N THR A 206 -9.79 6.74 -7.63
CA THR A 206 -10.83 7.71 -7.99
C THR A 206 -11.58 8.23 -6.75
N LYS A 207 -11.82 7.37 -5.75
CA LYS A 207 -12.50 7.78 -4.51
C LYS A 207 -11.64 8.77 -3.71
N GLU A 208 -10.36 8.52 -3.59
CA GLU A 208 -9.40 9.40 -2.93
C GLU A 208 -9.29 10.73 -3.68
N ALA A 209 -9.16 10.69 -5.00
CA ALA A 209 -9.11 11.87 -5.85
C ALA A 209 -10.33 12.78 -5.67
N LYS A 210 -11.55 12.21 -5.67
CA LYS A 210 -12.81 12.93 -5.43
C LYS A 210 -12.91 13.51 -4.01
N ASN A 211 -12.37 12.81 -3.01
CA ASN A 211 -12.35 13.32 -1.64
C ASN A 211 -11.39 14.50 -1.46
N ILE A 212 -10.24 14.49 -2.14
CA ILE A 212 -9.28 15.61 -2.11
C ILE A 212 -9.81 16.81 -2.91
N TYR A 213 -10.38 16.54 -4.07
CA TYR A 213 -10.92 17.53 -4.98
C TYR A 213 -12.36 17.17 -5.39
N PRO A 214 -13.40 17.70 -4.69
CA PRO A 214 -14.81 17.35 -4.95
C PRO A 214 -15.30 17.63 -6.37
N LYS A 215 -14.64 18.54 -7.11
CA LYS A 215 -14.92 18.84 -8.53
C LYS A 215 -14.12 17.96 -9.49
N PHE A 216 -13.58 16.83 -9.01
CA PHE A 216 -12.84 15.87 -9.83
C PHE A 216 -13.76 15.28 -10.91
N ASP A 217 -13.35 15.40 -12.16
CA ASP A 217 -14.10 14.96 -13.35
C ASP A 217 -13.30 13.88 -14.08
N GLU A 218 -13.85 12.66 -14.10
CA GLU A 218 -13.22 11.52 -14.77
C GLU A 218 -13.19 11.65 -16.30
N SER A 219 -14.05 12.49 -16.88
CA SER A 219 -14.01 12.78 -18.33
C SER A 219 -12.90 13.76 -18.71
N LYS A 220 -12.28 14.43 -17.72
CA LYS A 220 -11.23 15.45 -17.89
C LYS A 220 -10.05 15.15 -16.97
N LEU A 221 -9.50 13.92 -17.08
CA LEU A 221 -8.49 13.41 -16.15
C LEU A 221 -7.27 14.33 -16.03
N GLU A 222 -6.71 14.78 -17.14
CA GLU A 222 -5.50 15.62 -17.14
C GLU A 222 -5.73 16.94 -16.37
N ALA A 223 -6.84 17.62 -16.62
CA ALA A 223 -7.20 18.86 -15.92
C ALA A 223 -7.44 18.61 -14.43
N SER A 224 -8.17 17.53 -14.10
CA SER A 224 -8.47 17.14 -12.72
C SER A 224 -7.20 16.77 -11.95
N LEU A 225 -6.29 15.98 -12.54
CA LEU A 225 -5.01 15.63 -11.92
C LEU A 225 -4.09 16.85 -11.77
N SER A 226 -4.12 17.79 -12.72
CA SER A 226 -3.36 19.05 -12.61
C SER A 226 -3.81 19.87 -11.39
N LYS A 227 -5.11 19.91 -11.11
CA LYS A 227 -5.64 20.55 -9.88
C LYS A 227 -5.20 19.81 -8.62
N LEU A 228 -5.30 18.47 -8.61
CA LEU A 228 -4.82 17.65 -7.49
C LEU A 228 -3.33 17.88 -7.25
N ARG A 229 -2.51 17.89 -8.31
CA ARG A 229 -1.06 18.15 -8.22
C ARG A 229 -0.77 19.51 -7.58
N THR A 230 -1.52 20.53 -7.95
CA THR A 230 -1.38 21.87 -7.37
C THR A 230 -1.79 21.89 -5.89
N LEU A 231 -2.93 21.27 -5.55
CA LEU A 231 -3.43 21.20 -4.17
C LEU A 231 -2.45 20.47 -3.24
N LEU A 232 -1.89 19.37 -3.72
CA LEU A 232 -0.96 18.54 -2.96
C LEU A 232 0.50 18.99 -3.08
N LYS A 233 0.79 20.02 -3.89
CA LYS A 233 2.16 20.47 -4.21
C LYS A 233 3.07 19.32 -4.63
N ALA A 234 2.53 18.37 -5.37
CA ALA A 234 3.21 17.14 -5.76
C ALA A 234 3.99 17.31 -7.07
N ARG A 235 5.05 16.49 -7.27
CA ARG A 235 5.75 16.39 -8.56
C ARG A 235 5.00 15.46 -9.50
N HIS A 236 4.49 14.36 -8.99
CA HIS A 236 3.81 13.30 -9.72
C HIS A 236 2.48 12.95 -9.05
N ILE A 237 1.45 12.74 -9.85
CA ILE A 237 0.17 12.16 -9.42
C ILE A 237 -0.09 10.94 -10.27
N VAL A 238 -0.34 9.81 -9.64
CA VAL A 238 -0.71 8.56 -10.28
C VAL A 238 -2.12 8.19 -9.83
N LEU A 239 -3.05 8.08 -10.78
CA LEU A 239 -4.43 7.70 -10.55
C LEU A 239 -4.64 6.25 -11.01
N LYS A 240 -4.99 5.39 -10.07
CA LYS A 240 -5.38 3.99 -10.29
C LYS A 240 -6.85 3.97 -10.75
N LEU A 241 -7.13 3.38 -11.91
CA LEU A 241 -8.46 3.31 -12.53
C LEU A 241 -9.04 1.87 -12.56
N GLY A 242 -8.49 0.98 -11.74
CA GLY A 242 -8.92 -0.41 -11.66
C GLY A 242 -8.71 -1.16 -12.98
N GLU A 243 -9.76 -1.72 -13.55
CA GLU A 243 -9.72 -2.47 -14.81
C GLU A 243 -9.33 -1.63 -16.04
N LYS A 244 -9.38 -0.30 -15.93
CA LYS A 244 -8.93 0.62 -16.98
C LYS A 244 -7.43 0.91 -16.92
N GLY A 245 -6.73 0.43 -15.87
CA GLY A 245 -5.31 0.69 -15.68
C GLY A 245 -5.00 1.94 -14.87
N SER A 246 -4.19 2.85 -15.37
CA SER A 246 -3.84 4.07 -14.66
C SER A 246 -3.65 5.26 -15.60
N PHE A 247 -3.94 6.46 -15.08
CA PHE A 247 -3.64 7.74 -15.71
C PHE A 247 -2.77 8.58 -14.76
N SER A 248 -1.68 9.16 -15.27
CA SER A 248 -0.66 9.77 -14.43
C SER A 248 -0.17 11.09 -15.00
N LEU A 249 0.13 12.02 -14.11
CA LEU A 249 0.92 13.22 -14.43
C LEU A 249 2.34 13.03 -13.89
N ILE A 250 3.31 12.84 -14.77
CA ILE A 250 4.72 12.63 -14.44
C ILE A 250 5.52 13.86 -14.90
N GLY A 251 5.90 14.71 -13.95
CA GLY A 251 6.45 16.02 -14.29
C GLY A 251 5.46 16.83 -15.11
N THR A 252 5.80 17.16 -16.36
CA THR A 252 4.95 17.90 -17.29
C THR A 252 4.14 17.03 -18.24
N SER A 253 4.35 15.73 -18.25
CA SER A 253 3.74 14.80 -19.21
C SER A 253 2.56 14.05 -18.59
N SER A 254 1.50 13.84 -19.36
CA SER A 254 0.43 12.88 -19.05
C SER A 254 0.78 11.52 -19.65
N VAL A 255 0.54 10.46 -18.89
CA VAL A 255 0.80 9.07 -19.29
C VAL A 255 -0.41 8.23 -18.93
N GLU A 256 -1.00 7.60 -19.93
CA GLU A 256 -2.05 6.59 -19.75
C GLU A 256 -1.47 5.21 -20.00
N THR A 257 -1.75 4.27 -19.10
CA THR A 257 -1.31 2.88 -19.23
C THR A 257 -2.48 1.94 -18.96
N PRO A 258 -2.80 1.01 -19.89
CA PRO A 258 -3.92 0.09 -19.73
C PRO A 258 -3.65 -0.93 -18.64
N ALA A 259 -4.72 -1.51 -18.10
CA ALA A 259 -4.62 -2.70 -17.27
C ALA A 259 -4.24 -3.92 -18.13
N TYR A 260 -3.77 -4.97 -17.47
CA TYR A 260 -3.53 -6.26 -18.10
C TYR A 260 -4.74 -7.16 -17.88
N GLU A 261 -5.19 -7.81 -18.97
CA GLU A 261 -6.26 -8.80 -18.90
C GLU A 261 -5.81 -10.03 -18.09
N VAL A 262 -6.48 -10.28 -16.98
CA VAL A 262 -6.21 -11.41 -16.10
C VAL A 262 -7.52 -11.97 -15.56
N ARG A 263 -7.52 -13.26 -15.19
CA ARG A 263 -8.66 -13.85 -14.48
C ARG A 263 -8.62 -13.41 -13.00
N VAL A 264 -9.39 -12.40 -12.67
CA VAL A 264 -9.48 -11.87 -11.30
C VAL A 264 -10.08 -12.90 -10.35
N ARG A 265 -9.42 -13.11 -9.21
CA ARG A 265 -9.88 -13.94 -8.08
C ARG A 265 -10.13 -13.08 -6.83
N ASP A 266 -9.23 -12.13 -6.56
CA ASP A 266 -9.31 -11.27 -5.37
C ASP A 266 -8.62 -9.93 -5.65
N THR A 267 -9.33 -8.83 -5.45
CA THR A 267 -8.81 -7.47 -5.68
C THR A 267 -8.12 -6.85 -4.47
N ILE A 268 -8.15 -7.53 -3.31
CA ILE A 268 -7.53 -7.03 -2.07
C ILE A 268 -6.02 -6.87 -2.27
N GLY A 269 -5.50 -5.68 -1.93
CA GLY A 269 -4.08 -5.36 -2.01
C GLY A 269 -3.54 -5.08 -3.43
N ALA A 270 -4.40 -5.00 -4.46
CA ALA A 270 -3.96 -4.62 -5.81
C ALA A 270 -3.35 -3.21 -5.83
N GLY A 271 -3.89 -2.27 -5.03
CA GLY A 271 -3.33 -0.93 -4.86
C GLY A 271 -1.93 -0.93 -4.25
N ASP A 272 -1.71 -1.71 -3.18
CA ASP A 272 -0.40 -1.88 -2.57
C ASP A 272 0.61 -2.52 -3.53
N ALA A 273 0.16 -3.53 -4.29
CA ALA A 273 0.96 -4.19 -5.31
C ALA A 273 1.39 -3.20 -6.41
N PHE A 274 0.48 -2.39 -6.91
CA PHE A 274 0.76 -1.31 -7.85
C PHE A 274 1.80 -0.34 -7.27
N PHE A 275 1.55 0.15 -6.06
CA PHE A 275 2.39 1.14 -5.40
C PHE A 275 3.79 0.59 -5.08
N ALA A 276 3.92 -0.71 -4.78
CA ALA A 276 5.21 -1.37 -4.54
C ALA A 276 6.16 -1.27 -5.73
N VAL A 277 5.64 -1.41 -6.96
CA VAL A 277 6.47 -1.27 -8.17
C VAL A 277 6.96 0.16 -8.30
N LEU A 278 6.11 1.17 -8.11
CA LEU A 278 6.52 2.57 -8.14
C LEU A 278 7.55 2.86 -7.04
N ALA A 279 7.31 2.34 -5.83
CA ALA A 279 8.21 2.50 -4.70
C ALA A 279 9.61 1.89 -4.95
N CYS A 280 9.69 0.82 -5.71
CA CYS A 280 10.95 0.17 -6.10
C CYS A 280 11.58 0.76 -7.37
N SER A 281 10.83 1.44 -8.24
CA SER A 281 11.35 1.94 -9.52
C SER A 281 12.31 3.11 -9.35
N GLN A 282 13.43 3.10 -10.07
CA GLN A 282 14.41 4.19 -10.03
C GLN A 282 13.82 5.48 -10.62
N HIS A 283 13.09 5.34 -11.72
CA HIS A 283 12.38 6.43 -12.39
C HIS A 283 10.89 6.12 -12.44
N ILE A 284 10.08 7.15 -12.36
CA ILE A 284 8.64 7.05 -12.60
C ILE A 284 8.40 7.46 -14.04
N ASP A 285 8.22 6.48 -14.89
CA ASP A 285 8.00 6.59 -16.32
C ASP A 285 6.94 5.60 -16.81
N GLU A 286 6.68 5.56 -18.09
CA GLU A 286 5.70 4.64 -18.69
C GLU A 286 6.04 3.17 -18.42
N ILE A 287 7.33 2.81 -18.39
CA ILE A 287 7.77 1.42 -18.12
C ILE A 287 7.42 1.03 -16.68
N ALA A 288 7.66 1.92 -15.72
CA ALA A 288 7.31 1.70 -14.32
C ALA A 288 5.78 1.58 -14.13
N LEU A 289 4.99 2.43 -14.81
CA LEU A 289 3.53 2.41 -14.73
C LEU A 289 2.95 1.13 -15.36
N ARG A 290 3.45 0.69 -16.52
CA ARG A 290 3.05 -0.59 -17.14
C ARG A 290 3.38 -1.77 -16.24
N ALA A 291 4.59 -1.81 -15.67
CA ALA A 291 4.98 -2.85 -14.73
C ALA A 291 4.13 -2.83 -13.45
N ALA A 292 3.72 -1.64 -12.96
CA ALA A 292 2.84 -1.49 -11.82
C ALA A 292 1.43 -2.03 -12.12
N ASN A 293 0.86 -1.73 -13.29
CA ASN A 293 -0.42 -2.31 -13.72
C ASN A 293 -0.33 -3.84 -13.89
N ALA A 294 0.76 -4.35 -14.46
CA ALA A 294 0.99 -5.79 -14.61
C ALA A 294 1.09 -6.50 -13.26
N TRP A 295 1.85 -5.93 -12.31
CA TRP A 295 2.02 -6.49 -10.98
C TRP A 295 0.71 -6.47 -10.19
N ALA A 296 -0.05 -5.37 -10.27
CA ALA A 296 -1.37 -5.26 -9.67
C ALA A 296 -2.35 -6.27 -10.27
N GLY A 297 -2.37 -6.41 -11.60
CA GLY A 297 -3.17 -7.43 -12.29
C GLY A 297 -2.81 -8.85 -11.84
N LEU A 298 -1.52 -9.20 -11.81
CA LEU A 298 -1.05 -10.49 -11.29
C LEU A 298 -1.49 -10.72 -9.85
N LYS A 299 -1.41 -9.68 -8.98
CA LYS A 299 -1.89 -9.79 -7.61
C LYS A 299 -3.37 -10.19 -7.55
N THR A 300 -4.21 -9.69 -8.44
CA THR A 300 -5.62 -10.07 -8.43
C THR A 300 -5.89 -11.52 -8.80
N THR A 301 -4.93 -12.24 -9.38
CA THR A 301 -5.03 -13.69 -9.64
C THR A 301 -4.70 -14.55 -8.41
N HIS A 302 -4.16 -13.95 -7.35
CA HIS A 302 -3.80 -14.59 -6.09
C HIS A 302 -4.83 -14.26 -5.01
N LEU A 303 -4.99 -15.14 -4.02
CA LEU A 303 -5.91 -14.92 -2.89
C LEU A 303 -5.23 -14.17 -1.73
N GLY A 304 -6.02 -13.39 -1.01
CA GLY A 304 -5.60 -12.69 0.21
C GLY A 304 -4.34 -11.84 -0.01
N THR A 305 -3.33 -12.03 0.82
CA THR A 305 -2.06 -11.29 0.76
C THR A 305 -0.90 -12.08 0.13
N GLU A 306 -1.18 -13.03 -0.77
CA GLU A 306 -0.14 -13.64 -1.59
C GLU A 306 0.46 -12.63 -2.57
N THR A 307 1.77 -12.68 -2.77
CA THR A 307 2.49 -11.79 -3.69
C THR A 307 2.86 -12.52 -4.97
N PRO A 308 2.75 -11.87 -6.14
CA PRO A 308 3.29 -12.39 -7.38
C PRO A 308 4.81 -12.58 -7.33
N SER A 309 5.37 -13.24 -8.32
CA SER A 309 6.81 -13.42 -8.50
C SER A 309 7.35 -12.58 -9.67
N LEU A 310 8.62 -12.22 -9.63
CA LEU A 310 9.29 -11.57 -10.76
C LEU A 310 9.25 -12.41 -12.06
N LYS A 311 9.14 -13.74 -11.94
CA LYS A 311 9.01 -14.64 -13.10
C LYS A 311 7.66 -14.42 -13.79
N GLU A 312 6.59 -14.32 -13.02
CA GLU A 312 5.24 -14.02 -13.53
C GLU A 312 5.19 -12.63 -14.17
N LEU A 313 5.77 -11.62 -13.51
CA LEU A 313 5.85 -10.26 -14.05
C LEU A 313 6.59 -10.25 -15.41
N LYS A 314 7.73 -10.91 -15.52
CA LYS A 314 8.46 -11.02 -16.78
C LYS A 314 7.65 -11.74 -17.86
N LYS A 315 6.86 -12.74 -17.48
CA LYS A 315 6.01 -13.50 -18.41
C LYS A 315 4.90 -12.63 -18.97
N ILE A 316 4.15 -11.93 -18.12
CA ILE A 316 3.01 -11.12 -18.54
C ILE A 316 3.46 -9.91 -19.39
N LEU A 317 4.56 -9.23 -19.03
CA LEU A 317 5.11 -8.12 -19.81
C LEU A 317 5.59 -8.55 -21.22
N ARG A 318 5.99 -9.82 -21.39
CA ARG A 318 6.39 -10.37 -22.70
C ARG A 318 5.21 -10.82 -23.54
N ALA A 319 4.15 -11.33 -22.89
CA ALA A 319 2.98 -11.89 -23.56
C ALA A 319 2.01 -10.83 -24.10
N SER A 320 2.09 -9.60 -23.60
CA SER A 320 1.19 -8.52 -24.01
C SER A 320 1.50 -8.10 -25.46
N HIS A 321 0.73 -8.68 -26.38
CA HIS A 321 0.53 -8.20 -27.72
C HIS A 321 -0.78 -7.40 -27.69
N VAL A 322 -0.70 -6.09 -27.66
CA VAL A 322 -1.75 -5.19 -28.09
C VAL A 322 -1.09 -4.04 -28.86
#